data_293641aa0e64182b3f9782e98b93a1f2
#
_entry.id   293641aa0e64182b3f9782e98b93a1f2
#
_cell.length_a   1.000
_cell.length_b   1.000
_cell.length_c   1.000
_cell.angle_alpha   90.00
_cell.angle_beta   90.00
_cell.angle_gamma   90.00
#
_symmetry.space_group_name_H-M   'P 1'
#
loop_
_entity.id
_entity.type
_entity.pdbx_description
1 polymer ?
#
loop_
_entity_poly.entity_id
_entity_poly.type
_entity_poly.pdbx_seq_one_letter_code
_entity_poly.pdbx_strand_id
1 'polypeptide(L)'
;MKTRGVKRFLVYGISSGALRAAMFAQRHPGRVARLALDAFVWTGEGSPTLEERRKKLPQFLKMKRRPIDKAFIQSVFTRDHPGCAANKVVDAFAGAVVALDDSVPTGTYVDMCSKLPVVDPEKIAVPTLIMRGEFDGIAAFDDLIAFFKRLPNPDKQFSVMAGISHA
;
A
#
# COMPACT_ATOMS: atom_id res chain seq x y z
N MET A 1 -6.47 -14.21 20.53
CA MET A 1 -7.66 -14.26 19.66
C MET A 1 -8.09 -15.71 19.55
N LYS A 2 -9.24 -16.11 20.11
CA LYS A 2 -9.80 -17.46 19.90
C LYS A 2 -10.21 -17.53 18.42
N THR A 3 -9.52 -18.34 17.65
CA THR A 3 -9.82 -18.57 16.25
C THR A 3 -11.19 -19.22 16.12
N ARG A 4 -12.12 -18.56 15.46
CA ARG A 4 -13.49 -19.06 15.17
C ARG A 4 -13.49 -20.28 14.22
N GLY A 5 -12.51 -21.19 14.31
CA GLY A 5 -12.38 -22.35 13.44
C GLY A 5 -11.99 -22.07 11.99
N VAL A 6 -11.81 -20.81 11.61
CA VAL A 6 -11.42 -20.45 10.24
C VAL A 6 -9.95 -20.80 10.02
N LYS A 7 -9.69 -21.74 9.12
CA LYS A 7 -8.34 -22.20 8.78
C LYS A 7 -7.66 -21.25 7.78
N ARG A 8 -8.38 -20.76 6.78
CA ARG A 8 -7.90 -19.88 5.72
C ARG A 8 -8.87 -18.71 5.50
N PHE A 9 -8.37 -17.54 5.13
CA PHE A 9 -9.17 -16.34 4.91
C PHE A 9 -8.68 -15.54 3.70
N LEU A 10 -9.53 -14.68 3.19
CA LEU A 10 -9.18 -13.69 2.19
C LEU A 10 -8.38 -12.58 2.87
N VAL A 11 -7.28 -12.18 2.26
CA VAL A 11 -6.42 -11.11 2.77
C VAL A 11 -6.43 -9.96 1.76
N TYR A 12 -6.79 -8.79 2.21
CA TYR A 12 -6.72 -7.54 1.45
C TYR A 12 -5.84 -6.55 2.18
N GLY A 13 -5.01 -5.84 1.44
CA GLY A 13 -4.22 -4.74 1.95
C GLY A 13 -4.14 -3.61 0.94
N ILE A 14 -4.24 -2.37 1.43
CA ILE A 14 -4.06 -1.16 0.63
C ILE A 14 -2.83 -0.39 1.10
N SER A 15 -2.05 0.17 0.16
CA SER A 15 -0.88 1.02 0.43
C SER A 15 0.12 0.32 1.37
N SER A 16 0.46 0.92 2.49
CA SER A 16 1.30 0.28 3.53
C SER A 16 0.68 -0.99 4.12
N GLY A 17 -0.65 -1.13 4.08
CA GLY A 17 -1.36 -2.35 4.43
C GLY A 17 -1.11 -3.48 3.43
N ALA A 18 -0.90 -3.16 2.15
CA ALA A 18 -0.56 -4.14 1.13
C ALA A 18 0.81 -4.80 1.38
N LEU A 19 1.80 -4.02 1.84
CA LEU A 19 3.09 -4.59 2.29
C LEU A 19 2.91 -5.60 3.42
N ARG A 20 2.10 -5.28 4.43
CA ARG A 20 1.81 -6.18 5.55
C ARG A 20 1.05 -7.42 5.12
N ALA A 21 0.07 -7.27 4.23
CA ALA A 21 -0.70 -8.36 3.65
C ALA A 21 0.19 -9.33 2.86
N ALA A 22 1.06 -8.80 2.01
CA ALA A 22 2.03 -9.59 1.24
C ALA A 22 3.04 -10.30 2.13
N MET A 23 3.61 -9.61 3.14
CA MET A 23 4.49 -10.23 4.13
C MET A 23 3.81 -11.33 4.92
N PHE A 24 2.53 -11.15 5.28
CA PHE A 24 1.76 -12.18 5.96
C PHE A 24 1.54 -13.41 5.06
N ALA A 25 1.14 -13.19 3.80
CA ALA A 25 0.93 -14.26 2.84
C ALA A 25 2.22 -15.05 2.55
N GLN A 26 3.36 -14.36 2.43
CA GLN A 26 4.67 -14.98 2.26
C GLN A 26 5.07 -15.87 3.46
N ARG A 27 4.78 -15.42 4.69
CA ARG A 27 5.15 -16.14 5.92
C ARG A 27 4.15 -17.23 6.31
N HIS A 28 2.89 -17.07 5.92
CA HIS A 28 1.79 -17.95 6.34
C HIS A 28 0.88 -18.36 5.16
N PRO A 29 1.41 -18.93 4.07
CA PRO A 29 0.62 -19.24 2.88
C PRO A 29 -0.54 -20.20 3.18
N GLY A 30 -0.39 -21.13 4.12
CA GLY A 30 -1.45 -22.03 4.56
C GLY A 30 -2.65 -21.34 5.24
N ARG A 31 -2.51 -20.08 5.65
CA ARG A 31 -3.58 -19.29 6.27
C ARG A 31 -4.31 -18.36 5.28
N VAL A 32 -3.81 -18.21 4.07
CA VAL A 32 -4.35 -17.31 3.06
C VAL A 32 -5.02 -18.11 1.96
N ALA A 33 -6.31 -17.85 1.71
CA ALA A 33 -7.04 -18.44 0.61
C ALA A 33 -6.79 -17.69 -0.70
N ARG A 34 -6.87 -16.34 -0.65
CA ARG A 34 -6.59 -15.41 -1.75
C ARG A 34 -6.00 -14.12 -1.16
N LEU A 35 -5.14 -13.47 -1.93
CA LEU A 35 -4.48 -12.21 -1.58
C LEU A 35 -4.91 -11.12 -2.57
N ALA A 36 -5.28 -9.94 -2.06
CA ALA A 36 -5.46 -8.76 -2.88
C ALA A 36 -4.57 -7.63 -2.36
N LEU A 37 -3.75 -7.07 -3.25
CA LEU A 37 -2.78 -6.00 -2.99
C LEU A 37 -3.20 -4.77 -3.79
N ASP A 38 -3.60 -3.72 -3.09
CA ASP A 38 -4.06 -2.48 -3.66
C ASP A 38 -3.06 -1.36 -3.38
N ALA A 39 -2.72 -0.56 -4.39
CA ALA A 39 -1.74 0.52 -4.29
C ALA A 39 -0.42 0.06 -3.61
N PHE A 40 0.02 -1.12 -3.97
CA PHE A 40 1.20 -1.80 -3.41
C PHE A 40 2.49 -1.19 -3.94
N VAL A 41 3.52 -1.12 -3.12
CA VAL A 41 4.89 -0.80 -3.55
C VAL A 41 5.79 -1.99 -3.27
N TRP A 42 6.59 -2.42 -4.25
CA TRP A 42 7.51 -3.55 -4.09
C TRP A 42 8.94 -3.09 -3.79
N THR A 43 9.68 -2.63 -4.79
CA THR A 43 11.03 -2.05 -4.61
C THR A 43 10.98 -0.55 -4.44
N GLY A 44 9.94 0.07 -5.00
CA GLY A 44 9.77 1.51 -5.07
C GLY A 44 10.59 2.15 -6.19
N GLU A 45 11.12 1.38 -7.12
CA GLU A 45 11.75 1.88 -8.33
C GLU A 45 10.71 2.59 -9.20
N GLY A 46 11.07 3.74 -9.76
CA GLY A 46 10.16 4.55 -10.57
C GLY A 46 9.01 5.21 -9.79
N SER A 47 9.08 5.28 -8.45
CA SER A 47 8.07 5.92 -7.60
C SER A 47 8.48 7.34 -7.20
N PRO A 48 7.97 8.41 -7.83
CA PRO A 48 8.33 9.79 -7.49
C PRO A 48 7.90 10.15 -6.06
N THR A 49 6.74 9.68 -5.62
CA THR A 49 6.26 9.92 -4.25
C THR A 49 7.16 9.27 -3.21
N LEU A 50 7.70 8.07 -3.47
CA LEU A 50 8.60 7.42 -2.52
C LEU A 50 9.99 8.08 -2.51
N GLU A 51 10.48 8.54 -3.64
CA GLU A 51 11.73 9.30 -3.74
C GLU A 51 11.67 10.56 -2.86
N GLU A 52 10.58 11.33 -2.94
CA GLU A 52 10.37 12.50 -2.07
C GLU A 52 10.25 12.10 -0.59
N ARG A 53 9.65 10.95 -0.27
CA ARG A 53 9.60 10.45 1.11
C ARG A 53 10.95 10.05 1.64
N ARG A 54 11.82 9.46 0.82
CA ARG A 54 13.19 9.06 1.21
C ARG A 54 14.01 10.26 1.71
N LYS A 55 13.81 11.45 1.14
CA LYS A 55 14.44 12.70 1.62
C LYS A 55 14.06 13.05 3.07
N LYS A 56 12.90 12.58 3.53
CA LYS A 56 12.39 12.80 4.90
C LYS A 56 12.75 11.68 5.88
N LEU A 57 13.49 10.65 5.46
CA LEU A 57 13.87 9.52 6.31
C LEU A 57 14.53 9.96 7.65
N PRO A 58 15.47 10.92 7.69
CA PRO A 58 16.05 11.38 8.95
C PRO A 58 15.03 11.93 9.94
N GLN A 59 13.93 12.52 9.45
CA GLN A 59 12.83 13.01 10.29
C GLN A 59 12.02 11.83 10.85
N PHE A 60 11.71 10.82 10.02
CA PHE A 60 10.96 9.64 10.46
C PHE A 60 11.70 8.82 11.51
N LEU A 61 13.03 8.77 11.45
CA LEU A 61 13.87 8.07 12.43
C LEU A 61 13.87 8.75 13.81
N LYS A 62 13.60 10.05 13.88
CA LYS A 62 13.61 10.82 15.14
C LYS A 62 12.32 10.73 15.93
N MET A 63 11.24 10.20 15.37
CA MET A 63 9.93 10.17 16.01
C MET A 63 9.24 8.81 15.83
N LYS A 64 8.50 8.36 16.83
CA LYS A 64 7.72 7.12 16.76
C LYS A 64 6.39 7.32 16.02
N ARG A 65 5.82 8.50 16.10
CA ARG A 65 4.59 8.92 15.40
C ARG A 65 4.81 10.31 14.83
N ARG A 66 4.23 10.59 13.68
CA ARG A 66 4.21 11.94 13.08
C ARG A 66 2.78 12.48 13.09
N PRO A 67 2.59 13.77 13.31
CA PRO A 67 1.28 14.37 13.18
C PRO A 67 0.78 14.29 11.74
N ILE A 68 -0.54 14.21 11.59
CA ILE A 68 -1.27 14.35 10.35
C ILE A 68 -2.37 15.39 10.52
N ASP A 69 -2.72 16.06 9.44
CA ASP A 69 -3.79 17.02 9.38
C ASP A 69 -4.69 16.75 8.15
N LYS A 70 -5.74 17.54 7.99
CA LYS A 70 -6.66 17.41 6.85
C LYS A 70 -5.91 17.60 5.52
N ALA A 71 -4.98 18.55 5.43
CA ALA A 71 -4.22 18.81 4.21
C ALA A 71 -3.38 17.60 3.80
N PHE A 72 -2.76 16.92 4.77
CA PHE A 72 -2.04 15.68 4.51
C PHE A 72 -2.97 14.59 3.95
N ILE A 73 -4.14 14.38 4.56
CA ILE A 73 -5.09 13.37 4.08
C ILE A 73 -5.62 13.73 2.69
N GLN A 74 -5.99 14.99 2.44
CA GLN A 74 -6.40 15.47 1.12
C GLN A 74 -5.32 15.23 0.07
N SER A 75 -4.04 15.46 0.41
CA SER A 75 -2.92 15.24 -0.49
C SER A 75 -2.77 13.79 -0.98
N VAL A 76 -3.27 12.80 -0.24
CA VAL A 76 -3.26 11.39 -0.67
C VAL A 76 -4.10 11.18 -1.94
N PHE A 77 -5.17 11.98 -2.10
CA PHE A 77 -6.07 11.91 -3.25
C PHE A 77 -5.63 12.79 -4.43
N THR A 78 -4.87 13.86 -4.17
CA THR A 78 -4.67 14.93 -5.15
C THR A 78 -3.22 15.10 -5.62
N ARG A 79 -2.23 14.63 -4.85
CA ARG A 79 -0.80 14.89 -5.11
C ARG A 79 -0.29 14.29 -6.41
N ASP A 80 -0.78 13.10 -6.78
CA ASP A 80 -0.31 12.38 -7.96
C ASP A 80 -1.10 12.81 -9.20
N HIS A 81 -2.40 13.06 -9.06
CA HIS A 81 -3.24 13.63 -10.10
C HIS A 81 -4.48 14.32 -9.50
N PRO A 82 -4.66 15.64 -9.70
CA PRO A 82 -5.84 16.33 -9.19
C PRO A 82 -7.11 15.93 -9.98
N GLY A 83 -8.25 15.92 -9.30
CA GLY A 83 -9.55 15.63 -9.92
C GLY A 83 -9.97 14.16 -9.93
N CYS A 84 -9.15 13.24 -9.40
CA CYS A 84 -9.49 11.82 -9.28
C CYS A 84 -10.62 11.54 -8.27
N ALA A 85 -10.91 12.45 -7.37
CA ALA A 85 -12.00 12.33 -6.39
C ALA A 85 -12.70 13.68 -6.20
N ALA A 86 -14.01 13.64 -5.93
CA ALA A 86 -14.79 14.84 -5.68
C ALA A 86 -14.34 15.51 -4.36
N ASN A 87 -14.02 16.81 -4.38
CA ASN A 87 -13.51 17.56 -3.23
C ASN A 87 -14.36 17.37 -1.97
N LYS A 88 -15.71 17.39 -2.10
CA LYS A 88 -16.63 17.18 -0.99
C LYS A 88 -16.41 15.83 -0.28
N VAL A 89 -16.12 14.77 -1.04
CA VAL A 89 -15.85 13.43 -0.48
C VAL A 89 -14.51 13.42 0.21
N VAL A 90 -13.48 14.00 -0.42
CA VAL A 90 -12.12 14.11 0.13
C VAL A 90 -12.12 14.89 1.44
N ASP A 91 -12.84 16.02 1.50
CA ASP A 91 -12.95 16.86 2.69
C ASP A 91 -13.66 16.14 3.85
N ALA A 92 -14.76 15.46 3.56
CA ALA A 92 -15.51 14.69 4.55
C ALA A 92 -14.66 13.53 5.11
N PHE A 93 -13.97 12.80 4.22
CA PHE A 93 -13.06 11.72 4.61
C PHE A 93 -11.90 12.23 5.46
N ALA A 94 -11.24 13.31 5.03
CA ALA A 94 -10.12 13.91 5.77
C ALA A 94 -10.56 14.36 7.17
N GLY A 95 -11.75 14.98 7.29
CA GLY A 95 -12.32 15.34 8.57
C GLY A 95 -12.57 14.16 9.50
N ALA A 96 -13.15 13.09 8.98
CA ALA A 96 -13.44 11.89 9.74
C ALA A 96 -12.16 11.16 10.21
N VAL A 97 -11.14 11.08 9.35
CA VAL A 97 -9.86 10.43 9.71
C VAL A 97 -9.14 11.18 10.84
N VAL A 98 -9.01 12.51 10.70
CA VAL A 98 -8.31 13.31 11.70
C VAL A 98 -9.06 13.36 13.04
N ALA A 99 -10.38 13.24 13.03
CA ALA A 99 -11.17 13.12 14.25
C ALA A 99 -10.93 11.80 15.01
N LEU A 100 -10.50 10.74 14.33
CA LEU A 100 -10.20 9.44 14.94
C LEU A 100 -8.76 9.34 15.46
N ASP A 101 -7.80 9.85 14.70
CA ASP A 101 -6.38 9.86 15.07
C ASP A 101 -5.68 11.01 14.31
N ASP A 102 -4.97 11.86 15.03
CA ASP A 102 -4.24 13.02 14.51
C ASP A 102 -2.77 12.72 14.22
N SER A 103 -2.38 11.46 14.31
CA SER A 103 -1.00 11.03 14.10
C SER A 103 -0.91 9.61 13.53
N VAL A 104 0.18 9.31 12.85
CA VAL A 104 0.46 7.98 12.30
C VAL A 104 1.83 7.46 12.72
N PRO A 105 1.98 6.14 12.98
CA PRO A 105 3.27 5.54 13.28
C PRO A 105 4.27 5.75 12.13
N THR A 106 5.51 6.08 12.43
CA THR A 106 6.57 6.32 11.44
C THR A 106 7.23 5.03 10.94
N GLY A 107 7.10 3.92 11.65
CA GLY A 107 7.79 2.66 11.33
C GLY A 107 7.58 2.19 9.89
N THR A 108 6.36 2.26 9.35
CA THR A 108 6.08 1.88 7.96
C THR A 108 6.78 2.81 6.95
N TYR A 109 6.89 4.12 7.26
CA TYR A 109 7.62 5.07 6.42
C TYR A 109 9.12 4.79 6.43
N VAL A 110 9.68 4.48 7.61
CA VAL A 110 11.09 4.05 7.74
C VAL A 110 11.33 2.80 6.90
N ASP A 111 10.48 1.78 7.02
CA ASP A 111 10.64 0.53 6.27
C ASP A 111 10.55 0.75 4.75
N MET A 112 9.56 1.52 4.28
CA MET A 112 9.41 1.83 2.86
C MET A 112 10.56 2.68 2.30
N CYS A 113 11.14 3.58 3.11
CA CYS A 113 12.23 4.45 2.66
C CYS A 113 13.60 3.76 2.67
N SER A 114 13.81 2.71 3.49
CA SER A 114 15.14 2.15 3.75
C SER A 114 15.28 0.64 3.60
N LYS A 115 14.18 -0.13 3.49
CA LYS A 115 14.22 -1.60 3.57
C LYS A 115 13.55 -2.32 2.41
N LEU A 116 13.01 -1.62 1.41
CA LEU A 116 12.43 -2.29 0.25
C LEU A 116 13.51 -2.97 -0.61
N PRO A 117 13.20 -4.14 -1.19
CA PRO A 117 11.97 -4.90 -1.04
C PRO A 117 11.92 -5.74 0.24
N VAL A 118 10.78 -5.76 0.93
CA VAL A 118 10.54 -6.63 2.12
C VAL A 118 9.74 -7.89 1.77
N VAL A 119 9.28 -8.00 0.54
CA VAL A 119 8.49 -9.11 0.02
C VAL A 119 9.22 -9.76 -1.16
N ASP A 120 9.34 -11.06 -1.12
CA ASP A 120 9.83 -11.88 -2.21
C ASP A 120 8.63 -12.48 -2.96
N PRO A 121 8.34 -12.04 -4.20
CA PRO A 121 7.20 -12.53 -4.96
C PRO A 121 7.20 -14.05 -5.16
N GLU A 122 8.35 -14.68 -5.27
CA GLU A 122 8.46 -16.13 -5.50
C GLU A 122 7.97 -16.96 -4.29
N LYS A 123 7.88 -16.34 -3.12
CA LYS A 123 7.33 -16.97 -1.90
C LYS A 123 5.83 -16.78 -1.73
N ILE A 124 5.17 -16.04 -2.61
CA ILE A 124 3.72 -15.83 -2.57
C ILE A 124 3.04 -16.89 -3.46
N ALA A 125 2.81 -18.05 -2.90
CA ALA A 125 2.25 -19.21 -3.61
C ALA A 125 0.71 -19.20 -3.72
N VAL A 126 0.04 -18.18 -3.18
CA VAL A 126 -1.43 -18.09 -3.15
C VAL A 126 -1.98 -17.30 -4.35
N PRO A 127 -3.23 -17.56 -4.78
CA PRO A 127 -3.89 -16.74 -5.79
C PRO A 127 -3.84 -15.26 -5.42
N THR A 128 -3.40 -14.40 -6.35
CA THR A 128 -3.10 -13.00 -6.05
C THR A 128 -3.69 -12.05 -7.07
N LEU A 129 -4.43 -11.04 -6.60
CA LEU A 129 -4.86 -9.88 -7.36
C LEU A 129 -4.00 -8.67 -6.97
N ILE A 130 -3.43 -7.99 -7.96
CA ILE A 130 -2.78 -6.68 -7.77
C ILE A 130 -3.65 -5.62 -8.43
N MET A 131 -3.91 -4.54 -7.70
CA MET A 131 -4.66 -3.38 -8.19
C MET A 131 -3.84 -2.11 -7.97
N ARG A 132 -3.91 -1.19 -8.92
CA ARG A 132 -3.35 0.15 -8.78
C ARG A 132 -4.19 1.18 -9.52
N GLY A 133 -4.17 2.42 -9.04
CA GLY A 133 -4.71 3.55 -9.79
C GLY A 133 -3.84 3.90 -11.00
N GLU A 134 -4.46 4.38 -12.08
CA GLU A 134 -3.74 4.84 -13.28
C GLU A 134 -2.68 5.90 -12.94
N PHE A 135 -3.01 6.82 -12.03
CA PHE A 135 -2.16 7.95 -11.63
C PHE A 135 -1.46 7.73 -10.28
N ASP A 136 -1.32 6.48 -9.82
CA ASP A 136 -0.66 6.21 -8.54
C ASP A 136 0.85 6.47 -8.62
N GLY A 137 1.31 7.55 -8.01
CA GLY A 137 2.71 7.98 -7.99
C GLY A 137 3.60 7.23 -6.99
N ILE A 138 3.02 6.31 -6.18
CA ILE A 138 3.81 5.49 -5.25
C ILE A 138 3.90 4.03 -5.70
N ALA A 139 2.82 3.48 -6.24
CA ALA A 139 2.76 2.12 -6.78
C ALA A 139 3.13 2.15 -8.27
N ALA A 140 4.41 2.29 -8.58
CA ALA A 140 4.92 2.41 -9.95
C ALA A 140 4.52 1.19 -10.79
N PHE A 141 4.07 1.45 -12.04
CA PHE A 141 3.53 0.42 -12.93
C PHE A 141 4.56 -0.68 -13.21
N ASP A 142 5.75 -0.30 -13.64
CA ASP A 142 6.80 -1.26 -14.03
C ASP A 142 7.33 -2.07 -12.85
N ASP A 143 7.44 -1.46 -11.66
CA ASP A 143 7.79 -2.15 -10.41
C ASP A 143 6.76 -3.25 -10.09
N LEU A 144 5.48 -2.94 -10.23
CA LEU A 144 4.42 -3.91 -9.98
C LEU A 144 4.28 -4.98 -11.08
N ILE A 145 4.55 -4.65 -12.34
CA ILE A 145 4.61 -5.63 -13.43
C ILE A 145 5.77 -6.60 -13.23
N ALA A 146 6.93 -6.10 -12.78
CA ALA A 146 8.07 -6.95 -12.46
C ALA A 146 7.74 -7.92 -11.29
N PHE A 147 7.07 -7.42 -10.25
CA PHE A 147 6.57 -8.24 -9.15
C PHE A 147 5.57 -9.30 -9.64
N PHE A 148 4.56 -8.88 -10.44
CA PHE A 148 3.52 -9.75 -10.98
C PHE A 148 4.08 -10.91 -11.79
N LYS A 149 5.07 -10.64 -12.66
CA LYS A 149 5.71 -11.65 -13.50
C LYS A 149 6.34 -12.77 -12.66
N ARG A 150 6.89 -12.43 -11.50
CA ARG A 150 7.60 -13.37 -10.61
C ARG A 150 6.70 -14.16 -9.65
N LEU A 151 5.40 -13.83 -9.56
CA LEU A 151 4.45 -14.63 -8.76
C LEU A 151 4.32 -16.04 -9.35
N PRO A 152 4.53 -17.11 -8.56
CA PRO A 152 4.55 -18.48 -9.07
C PRO A 152 3.15 -19.04 -9.34
N ASN A 153 2.10 -18.54 -8.66
CA ASN A 153 0.75 -19.05 -8.82
C ASN A 153 0.15 -18.58 -10.16
N PRO A 154 -0.37 -19.49 -11.02
CA PRO A 154 -0.99 -19.11 -12.29
C PRO A 154 -2.33 -18.37 -12.12
N ASP A 155 -3.06 -18.55 -11.00
CA ASP A 155 -4.25 -17.77 -10.66
C ASP A 155 -3.80 -16.40 -10.11
N LYS A 156 -3.36 -15.54 -11.03
CA LYS A 156 -2.91 -14.17 -10.71
C LYS A 156 -3.50 -13.17 -11.69
N GLN A 157 -3.85 -12.00 -11.18
CA GLN A 157 -4.46 -10.92 -11.95
C GLN A 157 -3.77 -9.59 -11.64
N PHE A 158 -3.71 -8.73 -12.65
CA PHE A 158 -3.24 -7.35 -12.52
C PHE A 158 -4.30 -6.41 -13.11
N SER A 159 -4.70 -5.40 -12.34
CA SER A 159 -5.72 -4.42 -12.74
C SER A 159 -5.22 -3.01 -12.56
N VAL A 160 -5.40 -2.18 -13.58
CA VAL A 160 -5.24 -0.73 -13.51
C VAL A 160 -6.63 -0.09 -13.46
N MET A 161 -6.87 0.70 -12.44
CA MET A 161 -8.13 1.43 -12.26
C MET A 161 -8.02 2.79 -12.94
N ALA A 162 -8.71 2.95 -14.08
CA ALA A 162 -8.68 4.18 -14.87
C ALA A 162 -9.21 5.37 -14.07
N GLY A 163 -8.56 6.53 -14.20
CA GLY A 163 -8.94 7.77 -13.53
C GLY A 163 -8.67 7.81 -12.01
N ILE A 164 -8.07 6.77 -11.43
CA ILE A 164 -7.79 6.70 -9.98
C ILE A 164 -6.34 7.06 -9.70
N SER A 165 -6.12 7.83 -8.63
CA SER A 165 -4.81 8.13 -8.03
C SER A 165 -4.43 7.04 -7.02
N HIS A 166 -3.65 7.37 -5.99
CA HIS A 166 -3.26 6.41 -4.94
C HIS A 166 -4.43 5.93 -4.07
N ALA A 167 -5.48 6.73 -3.97
CA ALA A 167 -6.69 6.40 -3.21
C ALA A 167 -7.93 7.00 -3.88
#